data_bc405769297ef281f600f6e7fdf0205f
#
_entry.id   bc405769297ef281f600f6e7fdf0205f
#
_cell.length_a   1.000
_cell.length_b   1.000
_cell.length_c   1.000
_cell.angle_alpha   90.00
_cell.angle_beta   90.00
_cell.angle_gamma   90.00
#
_symmetry.space_group_name_H-M   'P 1'
#
loop_
_entity.id
_entity.type
_entity.pdbx_description
1 polymer ?
#
loop_
_entity_poly.entity_id
_entity_poly.type
_entity_poly.pdbx_seq_one_letter_code
_entity_poly.pdbx_strand_id
1 'polypeptide(L)'
;RGLGDVYKRQGTGYCYEERDGNFIVPGTINILVFTNKALTDSAMVKAIMTITEAKTAALQDWNVESVRLHPFINEDIPDAITKERKTSATGTSTDGIVLTIDTNGDILTDAGSFSLFGDTLAKAVYVGVQRALENAIGAE
;
A
#
# COMPACT_ATOMS: atom_id res chain seq x y z
N ARG A 1 3.30 17.66 -5.32
CA ARG A 1 3.40 17.06 -3.96
C ARG A 1 3.63 15.59 -4.16
N GLY A 2 4.89 15.20 -4.17
CA GLY A 2 5.30 13.84 -4.47
C GLY A 2 4.83 12.87 -3.40
N LEU A 3 4.56 11.63 -3.79
CA LEU A 3 4.46 10.45 -2.92
C LEU A 3 5.82 10.09 -2.29
N GLY A 4 6.71 11.08 -2.14
CA GLY A 4 8.04 10.89 -1.57
C GLY A 4 8.05 10.32 -0.15
N ASP A 5 6.86 10.14 0.43
CA ASP A 5 6.70 9.83 1.83
C ASP A 5 6.02 8.50 2.08
N VAL A 6 6.19 7.56 1.16
CA VAL A 6 5.67 6.22 1.34
C VAL A 6 6.63 5.43 2.21
N TYR A 7 6.17 5.07 3.39
CA TYR A 7 6.98 4.40 4.41
C TYR A 7 6.90 2.90 4.31
N LYS A 8 8.05 2.30 4.40
CA LYS A 8 8.14 0.88 4.62
C LYS A 8 8.38 0.61 6.09
N ARG A 9 7.38 0.74 6.91
CA ARG A 9 7.28 -0.01 8.15
C ARG A 9 5.92 0.13 8.76
N GLN A 10 5.38 -1.00 9.08
CA GLN A 10 4.25 -1.10 9.96
C GLN A 10 4.60 -0.51 11.31
N GLY A 11 3.87 0.53 11.66
CA GLY A 11 3.43 0.70 13.02
C GLY A 11 4.41 1.25 14.02
N THR A 12 5.33 2.16 13.71
CA THR A 12 5.93 2.93 14.79
C THR A 12 6.39 4.30 14.31
N GLY A 13 5.63 5.30 14.63
CA GLY A 13 6.11 6.66 14.64
C GLY A 13 5.85 7.44 13.35
N TYR A 14 5.61 8.70 13.54
CA TYR A 14 5.55 9.69 12.49
C TYR A 14 6.97 9.89 11.96
N CYS A 15 7.10 9.84 10.65
CA CYS A 15 8.35 10.06 10.00
C CYS A 15 8.33 11.36 9.24
N TYR A 16 9.32 12.15 9.53
CA TYR A 16 9.58 13.37 8.80
C TYR A 16 10.91 13.17 8.08
N GLU A 17 10.94 13.47 6.81
CA GLU A 17 12.18 13.68 6.09
C GLU A 17 12.41 15.19 6.03
N GLU A 18 13.60 15.64 6.40
CA GLU A 18 14.04 17.00 6.15
C GLU A 18 14.69 17.04 4.77
N ARG A 19 14.06 17.72 3.84
CA ARG A 19 14.65 18.02 2.54
C ARG A 19 14.78 19.54 2.41
N ASP A 20 16.00 20.01 2.27
CA ASP A 20 16.29 21.45 2.12
C ASP A 20 15.70 22.34 3.24
N GLY A 21 15.69 21.84 4.49
CA GLY A 21 15.15 22.52 5.64
C GLY A 21 13.61 22.49 5.74
N ASN A 22 12.93 21.71 4.91
CA ASN A 22 11.48 21.52 4.94
C ASN A 22 11.12 20.11 5.43
N PHE A 23 10.19 20.04 6.35
CA PHE A 23 9.60 18.77 6.77
C PHE A 23 8.58 18.30 5.73
N ILE A 24 8.73 17.09 5.26
CA ILE A 24 7.78 16.46 4.35
C ILE A 24 6.78 15.66 5.20
N VAL A 25 5.51 16.02 5.10
CA VAL A 25 4.44 15.26 5.77
C VAL A 25 4.16 14.01 4.95
N PRO A 26 4.17 12.82 5.56
CA PRO A 26 3.85 11.58 4.87
C PRO A 26 2.48 11.65 4.18
N GLY A 27 2.42 11.13 2.98
CA GLY A 27 1.16 10.90 2.28
C GLY A 27 0.39 9.72 2.90
N THR A 28 -0.77 9.43 2.34
CA THR A 28 -1.59 8.27 2.69
C THR A 28 -2.19 7.67 1.43
N ILE A 29 -2.46 6.37 1.46
CA ILE A 29 -3.13 5.66 0.37
C ILE A 29 -4.47 5.17 0.90
N ASN A 30 -5.55 5.76 0.40
CA ASN A 30 -6.90 5.32 0.71
C ASN A 30 -7.49 4.59 -0.50
N ILE A 31 -7.87 3.34 -0.30
CA ILE A 31 -8.43 2.47 -1.34
C ILE A 31 -9.90 2.20 -1.02
N LEU A 32 -10.78 2.61 -1.92
CA LEU A 32 -12.20 2.35 -1.84
C LEU A 32 -12.57 1.34 -2.93
N VAL A 33 -13.07 0.19 -2.51
CA VAL A 33 -13.53 -0.88 -3.39
C VAL A 33 -15.04 -1.02 -3.28
N PHE A 34 -15.71 -1.01 -4.41
CA PHE A 34 -17.14 -1.27 -4.51
C PHE A 34 -17.35 -2.51 -5.37
N THR A 35 -18.11 -3.46 -4.86
CA THR A 35 -18.49 -4.67 -5.61
C THR A 35 -19.99 -4.90 -5.55
N ASN A 36 -20.53 -5.47 -6.63
CA ASN A 36 -21.92 -5.93 -6.70
C ASN A 36 -22.08 -7.38 -6.23
N LYS A 37 -21.11 -7.91 -5.51
CA LYS A 37 -21.14 -9.26 -4.93
C LYS A 37 -21.28 -9.18 -3.42
N ALA A 38 -21.95 -10.17 -2.86
CA ALA A 38 -21.89 -10.46 -1.45
C ALA A 38 -20.65 -11.32 -1.15
N LEU A 39 -20.04 -11.12 0.00
CA LEU A 39 -18.87 -11.90 0.41
C LEU A 39 -19.16 -12.52 1.78
N THR A 40 -18.73 -13.77 1.99
CA THR A 40 -18.66 -14.33 3.34
C THR A 40 -17.61 -13.60 4.16
N ASP A 41 -17.65 -13.70 5.49
CA ASP A 41 -16.68 -13.07 6.39
C ASP A 41 -15.25 -13.48 6.04
N SER A 42 -15.03 -14.76 5.74
CA SER A 42 -13.72 -15.27 5.32
C SER A 42 -13.27 -14.68 3.97
N ALA A 43 -14.21 -14.53 3.02
CA ALA A 43 -13.90 -13.90 1.74
C ALA A 43 -13.62 -12.39 1.89
N MET A 44 -14.29 -11.69 2.81
CA MET A 44 -13.99 -10.29 3.11
C MET A 44 -12.56 -10.12 3.67
N VAL A 45 -12.18 -10.95 4.64
CA VAL A 45 -10.80 -10.95 5.17
C VAL A 45 -9.80 -11.24 4.06
N LYS A 46 -10.09 -12.24 3.21
CA LYS A 46 -9.22 -12.58 2.08
C LYS A 46 -9.14 -11.46 1.05
N ALA A 47 -10.24 -10.75 0.79
CA ALA A 47 -10.26 -9.57 -0.09
C ALA A 47 -9.33 -8.46 0.41
N ILE A 48 -9.31 -8.16 1.72
CA ILE A 48 -8.40 -7.17 2.30
C ILE A 48 -6.94 -7.58 2.07
N MET A 49 -6.60 -8.86 2.20
CA MET A 49 -5.25 -9.36 1.89
C MET A 49 -4.92 -9.14 0.40
N THR A 50 -5.81 -9.54 -0.50
CA THR A 50 -5.63 -9.37 -1.96
C THR A 50 -5.45 -7.90 -2.34
N ILE A 51 -6.25 -6.99 -1.75
CA ILE A 51 -6.12 -5.55 -1.97
C ILE A 51 -4.74 -5.05 -1.51
N THR A 52 -4.31 -5.49 -0.34
CA THR A 52 -3.01 -5.08 0.24
C THR A 52 -1.84 -5.58 -0.61
N GLU A 53 -1.90 -6.83 -1.09
CA GLU A 53 -0.90 -7.42 -1.97
C GLU A 53 -0.83 -6.66 -3.31
N ALA A 54 -1.97 -6.37 -3.92
CA ALA A 54 -2.04 -5.64 -5.20
C ALA A 54 -1.51 -4.20 -5.07
N LYS A 55 -1.85 -3.49 -3.97
CA LYS A 55 -1.29 -2.18 -3.66
C LYS A 55 0.23 -2.25 -3.57
N THR A 56 0.75 -3.22 -2.84
CA THR A 56 2.19 -3.40 -2.63
C THR A 56 2.90 -3.66 -3.96
N ALA A 57 2.36 -4.55 -4.80
CA ALA A 57 2.90 -4.83 -6.13
C ALA A 57 2.96 -3.56 -7.00
N ALA A 58 1.89 -2.77 -7.01
CA ALA A 58 1.85 -1.51 -7.76
C ALA A 58 2.93 -0.51 -7.32
N LEU A 59 3.16 -0.37 -6.01
CA LEU A 59 4.21 0.49 -5.47
C LEU A 59 5.62 -0.02 -5.83
N GLN A 60 5.82 -1.33 -5.81
CA GLN A 60 7.09 -1.95 -6.15
C GLN A 60 7.43 -1.77 -7.64
N ASP A 61 6.45 -1.95 -8.53
CA ASP A 61 6.65 -1.79 -9.97
C ASP A 61 6.94 -0.32 -10.36
N TRP A 62 6.41 0.62 -9.58
CA TRP A 62 6.76 2.04 -9.70
C TRP A 62 8.11 2.38 -9.07
N ASN A 63 8.75 1.41 -8.43
CA ASN A 63 10.02 1.62 -7.75
C ASN A 63 9.98 2.75 -6.71
N VAL A 64 8.82 2.92 -6.05
CA VAL A 64 8.66 3.92 -5.00
C VAL A 64 9.61 3.60 -3.87
N GLU A 65 10.56 4.49 -3.61
CA GLU A 65 11.55 4.29 -2.55
C GLU A 65 10.91 4.47 -1.17
N SER A 66 11.26 3.60 -0.25
CA SER A 66 10.86 3.79 1.14
C SER A 66 11.81 4.76 1.82
N VAL A 67 11.25 5.74 2.50
CA VAL A 67 12.02 6.58 3.40
C VAL A 67 12.35 5.77 4.64
N ARG A 68 13.64 5.58 4.94
CA ARG A 68 14.06 4.95 6.17
C ARG A 68 13.95 5.94 7.31
N LEU A 69 13.25 5.51 8.34
CA LEU A 69 13.36 6.15 9.62
C LEU A 69 14.68 5.78 10.27
N HIS A 70 15.54 6.74 10.38
CA HIS A 70 16.52 6.75 11.44
C HIS A 70 15.93 7.53 12.61
N PRO A 71 15.66 6.91 13.76
CA PRO A 71 16.63 6.90 14.83
C PRO A 71 16.55 5.68 15.79
N PHE A 72 15.91 4.58 15.41
CA PHE A 72 15.76 3.43 16.32
C PHE A 72 16.57 2.20 15.88
N ILE A 73 17.63 2.40 15.10
CA ILE A 73 18.60 1.35 14.91
C ILE A 73 19.52 1.46 16.11
N ASN A 74 19.39 0.52 17.05
CA ASN A 74 20.38 0.33 18.09
C ASN A 74 21.73 0.20 17.41
N GLU A 75 22.75 0.84 17.98
CA GLU A 75 24.16 0.82 17.53
C GLU A 75 24.73 -0.60 17.39
N ASP A 76 24.01 -1.60 17.92
CA ASP A 76 24.36 -3.03 17.88
C ASP A 76 23.99 -3.74 16.56
N ILE A 77 23.34 -3.08 15.61
CA ILE A 77 23.04 -3.69 14.30
C ILE A 77 24.25 -3.47 13.38
N PRO A 78 24.92 -4.54 12.91
CA PRO A 78 26.10 -4.40 12.06
C PRO A 78 25.82 -3.52 10.82
N ASP A 79 26.74 -2.61 10.54
CA ASP A 79 26.71 -1.69 9.39
C ASP A 79 26.35 -2.35 8.05
N ALA A 80 26.66 -3.64 7.89
CA ALA A 80 26.31 -4.42 6.70
C ALA A 80 24.81 -4.57 6.46
N ILE A 81 23.98 -4.43 7.51
CA ILE A 81 22.51 -4.51 7.41
C ILE A 81 21.91 -3.11 7.21
N THR A 82 22.64 -2.06 7.61
CA THR A 82 22.19 -0.67 7.52
C THR A 82 22.65 0.01 6.24
N LYS A 83 23.67 -0.52 5.56
CA LYS A 83 24.15 0.04 4.28
C LYS A 83 23.18 -0.22 3.14
N GLU A 84 22.43 0.81 2.82
CA GLU A 84 21.89 1.10 1.47
C GLU A 84 21.16 -0.02 0.72
N ARG A 85 20.29 -0.77 1.37
CA ARG A 85 19.21 -1.36 0.63
C ARG A 85 18.17 -0.27 0.37
N LYS A 86 18.19 0.29 -0.82
CA LYS A 86 17.00 0.95 -1.37
C LYS A 86 15.88 -0.07 -1.32
N THR A 87 14.97 0.11 -0.39
CA THR A 87 13.87 -0.83 -0.21
C THR A 87 12.62 -0.19 -0.80
N SER A 88 11.92 -0.93 -1.65
CA SER A 88 10.66 -0.46 -2.20
C SER A 88 9.63 -0.24 -1.09
N ALA A 89 8.85 0.81 -1.21
CA ALA A 89 7.74 1.06 -0.32
C ALA A 89 6.63 0.02 -0.49
N THR A 90 5.94 -0.29 0.59
CA THR A 90 4.80 -1.22 0.59
C THR A 90 3.48 -0.54 0.97
N GLY A 91 3.55 0.69 1.41
CA GLY A 91 2.43 1.50 1.87
C GLY A 91 2.87 2.56 2.85
N THR A 92 1.91 3.26 3.44
CA THR A 92 2.13 4.25 4.50
C THR A 92 1.59 3.74 5.84
N SER A 93 1.93 4.40 6.95
CA SER A 93 1.41 4.04 8.27
C SER A 93 -0.07 4.35 8.45
N THR A 94 -0.64 5.15 7.57
CA THR A 94 -2.03 5.65 7.64
C THR A 94 -2.90 5.14 6.50
N ASP A 95 -2.45 4.13 5.75
CA ASP A 95 -3.23 3.54 4.67
C ASP A 95 -4.58 3.04 5.16
N GLY A 96 -5.62 3.33 4.39
CA GLY A 96 -6.98 2.88 4.65
C GLY A 96 -7.55 2.04 3.51
N ILE A 97 -8.35 1.03 3.86
CA ILE A 97 -9.11 0.22 2.90
C ILE A 97 -10.58 0.21 3.32
N VAL A 98 -11.44 0.56 2.39
CA VAL A 98 -12.88 0.42 2.51
C VAL A 98 -13.35 -0.56 1.44
N LEU A 99 -13.98 -1.65 1.87
CA LEU A 99 -14.58 -2.63 0.99
C LEU A 99 -16.10 -2.60 1.17
N THR A 100 -16.80 -2.18 0.13
CA THR A 100 -18.27 -2.14 0.09
C THR A 100 -18.79 -3.30 -0.75
N ILE A 101 -19.67 -4.08 -0.17
CA ILE A 101 -20.31 -5.26 -0.79
C ILE A 101 -21.80 -5.00 -1.02
N ASP A 102 -22.39 -5.69 -1.99
CA ASP A 102 -23.86 -5.74 -2.18
C ASP A 102 -24.39 -6.99 -1.49
N THR A 103 -25.13 -6.79 -0.40
CA THR A 103 -25.73 -7.92 0.36
C THR A 103 -26.78 -8.70 -0.41
N ASN A 104 -27.31 -8.15 -1.50
CA ASN A 104 -28.25 -8.82 -2.39
C ASN A 104 -27.57 -9.47 -3.61
N GLY A 105 -26.26 -9.30 -3.75
CA GLY A 105 -25.49 -9.89 -4.83
C GLY A 105 -25.22 -11.38 -4.64
N ASP A 106 -24.64 -12.02 -5.65
CA ASP A 106 -24.20 -13.41 -5.54
C ASP A 106 -23.15 -13.55 -4.44
N ILE A 107 -23.35 -14.53 -3.59
CA ILE A 107 -22.45 -14.80 -2.45
C ILE A 107 -21.18 -15.50 -2.94
N LEU A 108 -20.03 -14.89 -2.68
CA LEU A 108 -18.72 -15.47 -2.96
C LEU A 108 -18.06 -15.89 -1.64
N THR A 109 -17.41 -17.04 -1.69
CA THR A 109 -16.75 -17.66 -0.52
C THR A 109 -15.23 -17.48 -0.55
N ASP A 110 -14.68 -16.97 -1.64
CA ASP A 110 -13.25 -16.72 -1.83
C ASP A 110 -13.01 -15.42 -2.59
N ALA A 111 -11.96 -14.72 -2.21
CA ALA A 111 -11.46 -13.51 -2.85
C ALA A 111 -9.93 -13.53 -3.02
N GLY A 112 -9.32 -14.71 -2.94
CA GLY A 112 -7.90 -14.90 -3.23
C GLY A 112 -7.61 -14.76 -4.72
N SER A 113 -6.36 -14.47 -5.06
CA SER A 113 -5.92 -14.20 -6.44
C SER A 113 -6.10 -15.36 -7.43
N PHE A 114 -6.37 -16.58 -6.94
CA PHE A 114 -6.71 -17.73 -7.78
C PHE A 114 -8.21 -17.85 -8.10
N SER A 115 -9.08 -17.09 -7.40
CA SER A 115 -10.48 -16.99 -7.76
C SER A 115 -10.68 -15.93 -8.84
N LEU A 116 -11.71 -16.08 -9.67
CA LEU A 116 -12.03 -15.09 -10.72
C LEU A 116 -12.30 -13.71 -10.11
N PHE A 117 -13.00 -13.66 -8.98
CA PHE A 117 -13.27 -12.41 -8.27
C PHE A 117 -11.99 -11.81 -7.71
N GLY A 118 -11.16 -12.59 -7.04
CA GLY A 118 -9.92 -12.12 -6.44
C GLY A 118 -8.89 -11.65 -7.48
N ASP A 119 -8.77 -12.34 -8.61
CA ASP A 119 -7.95 -11.90 -9.73
C ASP A 119 -8.43 -10.55 -10.31
N THR A 120 -9.74 -10.41 -10.48
CA THR A 120 -10.34 -9.15 -10.94
C THR A 120 -10.12 -8.01 -9.94
N LEU A 121 -10.30 -8.30 -8.64
CA LEU A 121 -10.07 -7.37 -7.55
C LEU A 121 -8.60 -6.92 -7.51
N ALA A 122 -7.66 -7.86 -7.58
CA ALA A 122 -6.23 -7.56 -7.59
C ALA A 122 -5.86 -6.64 -8.76
N LYS A 123 -6.33 -6.97 -9.97
CA LYS A 123 -6.09 -6.15 -11.18
C LYS A 123 -6.69 -4.76 -11.06
N ALA A 124 -7.91 -4.63 -10.56
CA ALA A 124 -8.57 -3.35 -10.39
C ALA A 124 -7.82 -2.44 -9.41
N VAL A 125 -7.39 -2.99 -8.26
CA VAL A 125 -6.61 -2.25 -7.27
C VAL A 125 -5.24 -1.88 -7.81
N TYR A 126 -4.53 -2.82 -8.42
CA TYR A 126 -3.23 -2.58 -9.01
C TYR A 126 -3.26 -1.42 -10.01
N VAL A 127 -4.18 -1.48 -10.99
CA VAL A 127 -4.33 -0.42 -12.00
C VAL A 127 -4.78 0.91 -11.38
N GLY A 128 -5.67 0.86 -10.38
CA GLY A 128 -6.13 2.06 -9.67
C GLY A 128 -4.98 2.77 -8.95
N VAL A 129 -4.13 2.01 -8.26
CA VAL A 129 -2.95 2.56 -7.56
C VAL A 129 -1.94 3.09 -8.56
N GLN A 130 -1.66 2.36 -9.65
CA GLN A 130 -0.75 2.83 -10.70
C GLN A 130 -1.20 4.18 -11.28
N ARG A 131 -2.47 4.31 -11.62
CA ARG A 131 -3.01 5.58 -12.15
C ARG A 131 -2.95 6.72 -11.13
N ALA A 132 -3.17 6.41 -9.86
CA ALA A 132 -3.03 7.41 -8.79
C ALA A 132 -1.58 7.89 -8.66
N LEU A 133 -0.62 6.97 -8.79
CA LEU A 133 0.80 7.28 -8.79
C LEU A 133 1.19 8.13 -10.02
N GLU A 134 0.71 7.78 -11.21
CA GLU A 134 0.91 8.58 -12.44
C GLU A 134 0.45 10.03 -12.24
N ASN A 135 -0.75 10.20 -11.68
CA ASN A 135 -1.30 11.53 -11.46
C ASN A 135 -0.58 12.33 -10.36
N ALA A 136 -0.01 11.63 -9.39
CA ALA A 136 0.66 12.29 -8.27
C ALA A 136 2.13 12.60 -8.55
N ILE A 137 2.83 11.74 -9.29
CA ILE A 137 4.27 11.85 -9.59
C ILE A 137 4.50 12.37 -11.00
N GLY A 138 3.63 12.07 -11.96
CA GLY A 138 3.76 12.47 -13.37
C GLY A 138 3.27 13.88 -13.69
N ALA A 139 2.85 14.65 -12.68
CA ALA A 139 2.44 16.05 -12.83
C ALA A 139 3.61 17.05 -12.57
N GLU A 140 4.82 16.55 -12.45
CA GLU A 140 6.07 17.33 -12.46
C GLU A 140 6.67 17.26 -13.88
#